data_2f1b7439e81d3703b866d3e32396c4e0
#
_entry.id   2f1b7439e81d3703b866d3e32396c4e0
#
_cell.length_a   1.000
_cell.length_b   1.000
_cell.length_c   1.000
_cell.angle_alpha   90.00
_cell.angle_beta   90.00
_cell.angle_gamma   90.00
#
_symmetry.space_group_name_H-M   'P 1'
#
loop_
_entity.id
_entity.type
_entity.pdbx_description
1 polymer ?
#
loop_
_entity_poly.entity_id
_entity_poly.type
_entity_poly.pdbx_seq_one_letter_code
_entity_poly.pdbx_strand_id
1 'polypeptide(L)'
;KDDRVWIEVPVAQLQKPFLFTFNIAQAVGERGLYASQMGRALMVEWRKVGNQLQLVALNTQFRATGEGSRATQEAFSPSLVASGAVASAEHPERKSILVDAALLLGDLTGLSTRLEAAYRLPYMPDRSNSYFEALRAEKDLSVLTARLHYATARIPAPSLMPSPIPPVTPPQATPDPRSMFFSVVYNFRALPEKVMAARAADPRLGHFTTSFTDLSGDFKANPKVHWVNRWRLEKKDPSAPMSEPVQPIVYWMDKNIPVRYRKAVEEGI
;
A
#
# COMPACT_ATOMS: atom_id res chain seq x y z
N LYS A 1 1.96 26.05 18.40
CA LYS A 1 2.26 25.42 17.10
C LYS A 1 1.53 24.10 17.09
N ASP A 2 0.67 23.92 16.12
CA ASP A 2 -0.07 22.69 15.92
C ASP A 2 0.88 21.69 15.23
N ASP A 3 1.20 20.57 15.87
CA ASP A 3 2.04 19.51 15.31
C ASP A 3 1.26 18.65 14.29
N ARG A 4 0.19 19.20 13.70
CA ARG A 4 -0.63 18.51 12.72
C ARG A 4 0.05 18.44 11.37
N VAL A 5 -0.07 17.29 10.74
CA VAL A 5 0.32 17.08 9.36
C VAL A 5 -0.89 17.23 8.46
N TRP A 6 -0.75 18.04 7.43
CA TRP A 6 -1.81 18.32 6.46
C TRP A 6 -1.47 17.71 5.10
N ILE A 7 -2.47 17.10 4.49
CA ILE A 7 -2.41 16.69 3.08
C ILE A 7 -3.11 17.76 2.27
N GLU A 8 -2.35 18.39 1.37
CA GLU A 8 -2.88 19.32 0.39
C GLU A 8 -3.21 18.55 -0.90
N VAL A 9 -4.48 18.59 -1.32
CA VAL A 9 -4.95 17.90 -2.51
C VAL A 9 -5.44 18.95 -3.53
N PRO A 10 -4.75 19.10 -4.67
CA PRO A 10 -5.27 19.92 -5.76
C PRO A 10 -6.62 19.40 -6.25
N VAL A 11 -7.60 20.30 -6.44
CA VAL A 11 -8.93 19.91 -6.93
C VAL A 11 -8.84 19.18 -8.28
N ALA A 12 -7.87 19.54 -9.10
CA ALA A 12 -7.59 18.88 -10.37
C ALA A 12 -7.10 17.43 -10.23
N GLN A 13 -6.69 16.98 -9.03
CA GLN A 13 -6.29 15.60 -8.75
C GLN A 13 -7.45 14.73 -8.22
N LEU A 14 -8.60 15.33 -7.92
CA LEU A 14 -9.78 14.57 -7.53
C LEU A 14 -10.21 13.63 -8.67
N GLN A 15 -10.59 12.40 -8.33
CA GLN A 15 -10.99 11.34 -9.26
C GLN A 15 -9.93 10.97 -10.30
N LYS A 16 -8.65 11.31 -10.05
CA LYS A 16 -7.53 10.84 -10.86
C LYS A 16 -6.81 9.70 -10.10
N PRO A 17 -6.61 8.54 -10.75
CA PRO A 17 -5.97 7.42 -10.11
C PRO A 17 -4.46 7.66 -9.91
N PHE A 18 -3.95 7.16 -8.81
CA PHE A 18 -2.53 7.10 -8.48
C PHE A 18 -2.23 5.81 -7.71
N LEU A 19 -0.95 5.48 -7.52
CA LEU A 19 -0.52 4.28 -6.83
C LEU A 19 -0.32 4.56 -5.34
N PHE A 20 -0.96 3.76 -4.50
CA PHE A 20 -0.73 3.71 -3.07
C PHE A 20 -0.08 2.38 -2.70
N THR A 21 1.05 2.45 -2.02
CA THR A 21 1.75 1.28 -1.47
C THR A 21 2.16 1.56 -0.03
N PHE A 22 2.39 0.50 0.72
CA PHE A 22 2.96 0.63 2.06
C PHE A 22 3.99 -0.48 2.32
N ASN A 23 4.89 -0.19 3.23
CA ASN A 23 5.81 -1.18 3.78
C ASN A 23 5.98 -0.97 5.28
N ILE A 24 6.30 -2.05 5.98
CA ILE A 24 6.51 -2.05 7.42
C ILE A 24 8.01 -1.83 7.66
N ALA A 25 8.39 -0.68 8.20
CA ALA A 25 9.78 -0.35 8.52
C ALA A 25 10.21 -0.91 9.87
N GLN A 26 9.28 -0.98 10.85
CA GLN A 26 9.50 -1.59 12.15
C GLN A 26 8.27 -2.39 12.58
N ALA A 27 8.47 -3.55 13.17
CA ALA A 27 7.43 -4.45 13.64
C ALA A 27 7.84 -5.14 14.95
N VAL A 28 7.07 -6.13 15.38
CA VAL A 28 7.27 -6.84 16.65
C VAL A 28 8.46 -7.81 16.59
N GLY A 29 8.75 -8.39 15.43
CA GLY A 29 9.86 -9.33 15.26
C GLY A 29 9.52 -10.81 15.46
N GLU A 30 8.24 -11.16 15.56
CA GLU A 30 7.79 -12.54 15.72
C GLU A 30 6.52 -12.85 14.94
N ARG A 31 6.17 -14.13 14.78
CA ARG A 31 4.90 -14.64 14.22
C ARG A 31 4.52 -14.03 12.86
N GLY A 32 5.48 -13.82 11.97
CA GLY A 32 5.22 -13.23 10.66
C GLY A 32 5.06 -11.70 10.65
N LEU A 33 5.27 -11.04 11.80
CA LEU A 33 5.21 -9.58 11.94
C LEU A 33 6.64 -9.02 11.98
N TYR A 34 7.28 -8.98 10.82
CA TYR A 34 8.67 -8.55 10.65
C TYR A 34 8.77 -7.21 9.94
N ALA A 35 9.87 -6.51 10.18
CA ALA A 35 10.26 -5.36 9.39
C ALA A 35 10.54 -5.74 7.91
N SER A 36 10.64 -4.75 7.05
CA SER A 36 10.92 -4.89 5.61
C SER A 36 9.86 -5.65 4.80
N GLN A 37 8.67 -5.85 5.36
CA GLN A 37 7.55 -6.44 4.64
C GLN A 37 6.84 -5.40 3.77
N MET A 38 6.64 -5.75 2.51
CA MET A 38 5.84 -4.95 1.58
C MET A 38 4.36 -5.32 1.68
N GLY A 39 3.51 -4.31 1.66
CA GLY A 39 2.07 -4.47 1.56
C GLY A 39 1.59 -4.58 0.12
N ARG A 40 0.27 -4.63 -0.04
CA ARG A 40 -0.37 -4.63 -1.35
C ARG A 40 -0.23 -3.25 -2.00
N ALA A 41 0.00 -3.25 -3.32
CA ALA A 41 -0.14 -2.04 -4.13
C ALA A 41 -1.62 -1.85 -4.50
N LEU A 42 -2.14 -0.66 -4.26
CA LEU A 42 -3.52 -0.30 -4.58
C LEU A 42 -3.54 0.85 -5.58
N MET A 43 -4.39 0.75 -6.59
CA MET A 43 -4.76 1.89 -7.41
C MET A 43 -5.84 2.66 -6.65
N VAL A 44 -5.56 3.91 -6.30
CA VAL A 44 -6.46 4.71 -5.48
C VAL A 44 -6.74 6.07 -6.13
N GLU A 45 -7.80 6.71 -5.69
CA GLU A 45 -8.10 8.10 -6.05
C GLU A 45 -8.67 8.86 -4.85
N TRP A 46 -8.55 10.18 -4.88
CA TRP A 46 -9.23 11.06 -3.95
C TRP A 46 -10.64 11.39 -4.47
N ARG A 47 -11.65 11.18 -3.61
CA ARG A 47 -13.05 11.59 -3.86
C ARG A 47 -13.51 12.58 -2.81
N LYS A 48 -14.08 13.70 -3.25
CA LYS A 48 -14.76 14.64 -2.36
C LYS A 48 -16.26 14.34 -2.37
N VAL A 49 -16.81 14.00 -1.20
CA VAL A 49 -18.23 13.71 -1.00
C VAL A 49 -18.74 14.62 0.13
N GLY A 50 -19.51 15.63 -0.23
CA GLY A 50 -19.89 16.67 0.73
C GLY A 50 -18.66 17.34 1.36
N ASN A 51 -18.55 17.28 2.68
CA ASN A 51 -17.40 17.80 3.42
C ASN A 51 -16.35 16.72 3.77
N GLN A 52 -16.41 15.54 3.14
CA GLN A 52 -15.45 14.47 3.35
C GLN A 52 -14.53 14.32 2.14
N LEU A 53 -13.23 14.13 2.41
CA LEU A 53 -12.26 13.66 1.44
C LEU A 53 -11.99 12.19 1.71
N GLN A 54 -12.24 11.35 0.72
CA GLN A 54 -12.11 9.90 0.78
C GLN A 54 -10.94 9.43 -0.07
N LEU A 55 -10.08 8.58 0.48
CA LEU A 55 -9.12 7.78 -0.27
C LEU A 55 -9.78 6.47 -0.64
N VAL A 56 -10.02 6.25 -1.91
CA VAL A 56 -10.81 5.12 -2.41
C VAL A 56 -9.93 4.22 -3.27
N ALA A 57 -9.85 2.94 -2.93
CA ALA A 57 -9.19 1.92 -3.74
C ALA A 57 -10.13 1.45 -4.86
N LEU A 58 -9.65 1.58 -6.09
CA LEU A 58 -10.36 1.15 -7.28
C LEU A 58 -10.32 -0.36 -7.44
N ASN A 59 -11.41 -0.95 -7.92
CA ASN A 59 -11.40 -2.35 -8.29
C ASN A 59 -10.65 -2.51 -9.62
N THR A 60 -9.45 -3.09 -9.55
CA THR A 60 -8.61 -3.36 -10.73
C THR A 60 -8.64 -4.84 -11.15
N GLN A 61 -9.37 -5.68 -10.42
CA GLN A 61 -9.47 -7.12 -10.71
C GLN A 61 -10.52 -7.44 -11.78
N PHE A 62 -11.57 -6.60 -11.88
CA PHE A 62 -12.61 -6.73 -12.88
C PHE A 62 -12.62 -5.46 -13.73
N ARG A 63 -12.49 -5.63 -15.02
CA ARG A 63 -12.38 -4.51 -15.98
C ARG A 63 -13.29 -4.75 -17.16
N ALA A 64 -13.86 -3.68 -17.68
CA ALA A 64 -14.55 -3.68 -18.95
C ALA A 64 -14.31 -2.36 -19.66
N THR A 65 -14.39 -2.37 -20.99
CA THR A 65 -14.40 -1.21 -21.85
C THR A 65 -15.73 -1.16 -22.62
N GLY A 66 -16.08 0.01 -23.18
CA GLY A 66 -17.32 0.18 -23.93
C GLY A 66 -18.57 0.02 -23.08
N GLU A 67 -19.59 -0.62 -23.62
CA GLU A 67 -20.93 -0.75 -22.99
C GLU A 67 -20.89 -1.54 -21.67
N GLY A 68 -20.01 -2.52 -21.54
CA GLY A 68 -19.83 -3.31 -20.31
C GLY A 68 -19.22 -2.54 -19.12
N SER A 69 -18.64 -1.37 -19.36
CA SER A 69 -17.93 -0.60 -18.33
C SER A 69 -18.84 -0.21 -17.15
N ARG A 70 -20.03 0.30 -17.45
CA ARG A 70 -21.00 0.73 -16.44
C ARG A 70 -21.48 -0.45 -15.60
N ALA A 71 -21.89 -1.54 -16.22
CA ALA A 71 -22.36 -2.74 -15.55
C ALA A 71 -21.25 -3.34 -14.64
N THR A 72 -20.01 -3.34 -15.10
CA THR A 72 -18.84 -3.78 -14.30
C THR A 72 -18.63 -2.88 -13.09
N GLN A 73 -18.74 -1.56 -13.22
CA GLN A 73 -18.62 -0.63 -12.10
C GLN A 73 -19.76 -0.78 -11.07
N GLU A 74 -20.96 -1.07 -11.53
CA GLU A 74 -22.12 -1.33 -10.66
C GLU A 74 -22.00 -2.69 -9.93
N ALA A 75 -21.43 -3.71 -10.58
CA ALA A 75 -21.27 -5.05 -10.01
C ALA A 75 -20.10 -5.18 -9.02
N PHE A 76 -19.00 -4.42 -9.24
CA PHE A 76 -17.75 -4.57 -8.48
C PHE A 76 -17.35 -3.25 -7.82
N SER A 77 -17.80 -3.06 -6.58
CA SER A 77 -17.57 -1.82 -5.84
C SER A 77 -16.09 -1.53 -5.57
N PRO A 78 -15.70 -0.26 -5.50
CA PRO A 78 -14.43 0.16 -4.91
C PRO A 78 -14.47 0.00 -3.39
N SER A 79 -13.32 0.19 -2.73
CA SER A 79 -13.20 0.10 -1.28
C SER A 79 -12.71 1.42 -0.68
N LEU A 80 -13.30 1.83 0.42
CA LEU A 80 -12.80 2.96 1.20
C LEU A 80 -11.51 2.54 1.94
N VAL A 81 -10.44 3.29 1.74
CA VAL A 81 -9.16 3.08 2.45
C VAL A 81 -9.09 3.98 3.68
N ALA A 82 -9.40 5.26 3.51
CA ALA A 82 -9.40 6.24 4.59
C ALA A 82 -10.33 7.40 4.23
N SER A 83 -10.80 8.13 5.24
CA SER A 83 -11.55 9.38 5.02
C SER A 83 -11.30 10.38 6.14
N GLY A 84 -11.43 11.66 5.82
CA GLY A 84 -11.34 12.75 6.77
C GLY A 84 -12.12 13.97 6.31
N ALA A 85 -12.52 14.81 7.25
CA ALA A 85 -13.21 16.04 6.94
C ALA A 85 -12.26 17.01 6.19
N VAL A 86 -12.78 17.67 5.16
CA VAL A 86 -12.10 18.79 4.50
C VAL A 86 -11.98 19.94 5.49
N ALA A 87 -10.76 20.36 5.77
CA ALA A 87 -10.44 21.34 6.82
C ALA A 87 -10.35 22.77 6.30
N SER A 88 -10.36 23.00 4.99
CA SER A 88 -10.26 24.33 4.40
C SER A 88 -11.25 24.55 3.27
N ALA A 89 -11.58 25.82 2.99
CA ALA A 89 -12.09 26.18 1.68
C ALA A 89 -11.01 25.91 0.59
N GLU A 90 -11.42 25.91 -0.67
CA GLU A 90 -10.48 25.83 -1.78
C GLU A 90 -9.55 27.06 -1.80
N HIS A 91 -8.23 26.79 -1.86
CA HIS A 91 -7.25 27.88 -1.90
C HIS A 91 -7.37 28.65 -3.22
N PRO A 92 -7.50 29.99 -3.20
CA PRO A 92 -7.84 30.78 -4.40
C PRO A 92 -6.81 30.69 -5.51
N GLU A 93 -5.52 30.55 -5.19
CA GLU A 93 -4.44 30.47 -6.18
C GLU A 93 -4.06 29.02 -6.51
N ARG A 94 -3.80 28.19 -5.48
CA ARG A 94 -3.35 26.80 -5.67
C ARG A 94 -4.46 25.84 -6.08
N LYS A 95 -5.73 26.27 -6.00
CA LYS A 95 -6.90 25.43 -6.33
C LYS A 95 -6.83 24.07 -5.62
N SER A 96 -6.56 24.09 -4.34
CA SER A 96 -6.35 22.92 -3.49
C SER A 96 -7.18 23.01 -2.22
N ILE A 97 -7.43 21.85 -1.61
CA ILE A 97 -8.09 21.69 -0.32
C ILE A 97 -7.15 20.97 0.65
N LEU A 98 -7.36 21.19 1.95
CA LEU A 98 -6.61 20.54 3.01
C LEU A 98 -7.46 19.49 3.72
N VAL A 99 -6.82 18.38 4.08
CA VAL A 99 -7.36 17.38 4.99
C VAL A 99 -6.30 17.02 6.04
N ASP A 100 -6.72 16.73 7.26
CA ASP A 100 -5.81 16.26 8.31
C ASP A 100 -5.27 14.86 7.94
N ALA A 101 -3.95 14.75 7.88
CA ALA A 101 -3.29 13.47 7.59
C ALA A 101 -3.55 12.39 8.64
N ALA A 102 -4.08 12.74 9.82
CA ALA A 102 -4.50 11.80 10.85
C ALA A 102 -5.49 10.73 10.31
N LEU A 103 -6.16 10.97 9.18
CA LEU A 103 -6.93 9.93 8.48
C LEU A 103 -6.11 8.69 8.13
N LEU A 104 -4.78 8.83 7.99
CA LEU A 104 -3.84 7.73 7.69
C LEU A 104 -3.34 7.00 8.94
N LEU A 105 -3.65 7.48 10.15
CA LEU A 105 -3.24 6.84 11.41
C LEU A 105 -4.20 5.72 11.86
N GLY A 106 -5.04 5.22 10.96
CA GLY A 106 -5.92 4.08 11.18
C GLY A 106 -5.31 2.76 10.69
N ASP A 107 -6.12 1.71 10.67
CA ASP A 107 -5.71 0.38 10.19
C ASP A 107 -5.83 0.24 8.67
N LEU A 108 -5.14 1.08 7.91
CA LEU A 108 -5.15 1.05 6.45
C LEU A 108 -4.48 -0.22 5.89
N THR A 109 -3.65 -0.86 6.68
CA THR A 109 -2.78 -1.96 6.27
C THR A 109 -3.32 -3.34 6.61
N GLY A 110 -4.44 -3.40 7.36
CA GLY A 110 -5.01 -4.64 7.87
C GLY A 110 -4.15 -5.30 8.96
N LEU A 111 -3.35 -4.50 9.67
CA LEU A 111 -2.50 -5.01 10.76
C LEU A 111 -3.34 -5.59 11.89
N SER A 112 -4.52 -5.04 12.22
CA SER A 112 -5.42 -5.62 13.22
C SER A 112 -5.74 -7.08 12.93
N THR A 113 -6.11 -7.40 11.68
CA THR A 113 -6.40 -8.78 11.24
C THR A 113 -5.16 -9.67 11.35
N ARG A 114 -3.98 -9.16 10.97
CA ARG A 114 -2.72 -9.91 11.08
C ARG A 114 -2.33 -10.17 12.54
N LEU A 115 -2.54 -9.19 13.42
CA LEU A 115 -2.30 -9.31 14.85
C LEU A 115 -3.25 -10.34 15.48
N GLU A 116 -4.53 -10.29 15.13
CA GLU A 116 -5.50 -11.27 15.60
C GLU A 116 -5.16 -12.68 15.12
N ALA A 117 -4.75 -12.85 13.88
CA ALA A 117 -4.29 -14.12 13.35
C ALA A 117 -3.03 -14.65 14.07
N ALA A 118 -2.07 -13.76 14.39
CA ALA A 118 -0.81 -14.11 15.04
C ALA A 118 -0.98 -14.47 16.52
N TYR A 119 -1.81 -13.70 17.25
CA TYR A 119 -1.90 -13.77 18.71
C TYR A 119 -3.23 -14.30 19.23
N ARG A 120 -4.25 -14.40 18.35
CA ARG A 120 -5.64 -14.74 18.71
C ARG A 120 -6.21 -13.77 19.75
N LEU A 121 -5.80 -12.53 19.62
CA LEU A 121 -6.21 -11.39 20.43
C LEU A 121 -6.55 -10.21 19.52
N PRO A 122 -7.67 -9.52 19.75
CA PRO A 122 -8.00 -8.31 19.02
C PRO A 122 -7.11 -7.16 19.52
N TYR A 123 -6.24 -6.68 18.66
CA TYR A 123 -5.50 -5.43 18.86
C TYR A 123 -6.12 -4.36 17.98
N MET A 124 -6.55 -3.28 18.62
CA MET A 124 -7.19 -2.17 17.93
C MET A 124 -6.20 -1.03 17.68
N PRO A 125 -6.30 -0.33 16.54
CA PRO A 125 -5.50 0.84 16.28
C PRO A 125 -5.86 1.95 17.28
N ASP A 126 -4.86 2.51 17.91
CA ASP A 126 -4.98 3.63 18.84
C ASP A 126 -4.42 4.89 18.18
N ARG A 127 -5.33 5.67 17.56
CA ARG A 127 -4.97 6.89 16.83
C ARG A 127 -4.40 7.98 17.74
N SER A 128 -4.81 8.02 19.01
CA SER A 128 -4.38 9.06 19.95
C SER A 128 -2.90 8.93 20.32
N ASN A 129 -2.36 7.72 20.24
CA ASN A 129 -0.95 7.41 20.49
C ASN A 129 -0.18 7.09 19.19
N SER A 130 -0.77 7.35 18.04
CA SER A 130 -0.13 7.21 16.72
C SER A 130 0.25 8.57 16.16
N TYR A 131 1.40 8.66 15.47
CA TYR A 131 1.93 9.93 14.96
C TYR A 131 2.77 9.73 13.70
N PHE A 132 3.13 10.83 13.01
CA PHE A 132 4.05 10.80 11.87
C PHE A 132 5.48 11.01 12.33
N GLU A 133 6.38 10.09 11.92
CA GLU A 133 7.81 10.15 12.23
C GLU A 133 8.59 10.96 11.18
N ALA A 134 8.21 10.85 9.91
CA ALA A 134 8.89 11.51 8.80
C ALA A 134 7.96 11.77 7.62
N LEU A 135 8.26 12.84 6.91
CA LEU A 135 7.55 13.27 5.71
C LEU A 135 8.57 13.60 4.62
N ARG A 136 8.30 13.14 3.39
CA ARG A 136 9.07 13.48 2.21
C ARG A 136 8.12 13.70 1.04
N ALA A 137 8.25 14.82 0.36
CA ALA A 137 7.49 15.13 -0.83
C ALA A 137 8.45 15.41 -1.99
N GLU A 138 8.25 14.72 -3.10
CA GLU A 138 8.93 14.89 -4.37
C GLU A 138 7.88 15.18 -5.45
N LYS A 139 8.32 15.49 -6.66
CA LYS A 139 7.40 15.85 -7.76
C LYS A 139 6.28 14.82 -7.98
N ASP A 140 6.64 13.54 -8.00
CA ASP A 140 5.72 12.44 -8.34
C ASP A 140 5.53 11.42 -7.20
N LEU A 141 6.08 11.72 -6.02
CA LEU A 141 6.09 10.81 -4.88
C LEU A 141 5.95 11.56 -3.56
N SER A 142 4.95 11.22 -2.78
CA SER A 142 4.84 11.63 -1.38
C SER A 142 4.98 10.41 -0.48
N VAL A 143 5.87 10.51 0.52
CA VAL A 143 6.16 9.45 1.47
C VAL A 143 5.87 9.95 2.88
N LEU A 144 5.06 9.21 3.62
CA LEU A 144 4.77 9.49 5.03
C LEU A 144 5.13 8.25 5.85
N THR A 145 5.98 8.43 6.85
CA THR A 145 6.27 7.38 7.82
C THR A 145 5.44 7.62 9.06
N ALA A 146 4.54 6.69 9.37
CA ALA A 146 3.67 6.75 10.53
C ALA A 146 4.11 5.72 11.59
N ARG A 147 4.14 6.16 12.85
CA ARG A 147 4.25 5.29 14.02
C ARG A 147 2.85 4.96 14.48
N LEU A 148 2.40 3.74 14.23
CA LEU A 148 1.06 3.27 14.61
C LEU A 148 1.12 2.50 15.91
N HIS A 149 0.25 2.85 16.83
CA HIS A 149 0.05 2.14 18.09
C HIS A 149 -1.15 1.20 17.99
N TYR A 150 -0.95 -0.03 18.44
CA TYR A 150 -2.00 -1.04 18.56
C TYR A 150 -2.06 -1.54 19.99
N ALA A 151 -3.24 -1.62 20.55
CA ALA A 151 -3.44 -2.04 21.92
C ALA A 151 -4.63 -2.98 22.09
N THR A 152 -4.55 -3.83 23.11
CA THR A 152 -5.67 -4.61 23.63
C THR A 152 -5.90 -4.26 25.09
N ALA A 153 -7.16 -4.14 25.50
CA ALA A 153 -7.48 -3.76 26.88
C ALA A 153 -7.08 -4.82 27.89
N ARG A 154 -7.14 -6.10 27.52
CA ARG A 154 -6.94 -7.21 28.42
C ARG A 154 -6.43 -8.44 27.69
N ILE A 155 -5.53 -9.18 28.34
CA ILE A 155 -5.15 -10.54 27.95
C ILE A 155 -5.93 -11.51 28.84
N PRO A 156 -6.75 -12.41 28.26
CA PRO A 156 -7.47 -13.42 29.04
C PRO A 156 -6.50 -14.35 29.77
N ALA A 157 -6.87 -14.77 30.96
CA ALA A 157 -6.13 -15.83 31.67
C ALA A 157 -6.18 -17.14 30.85
N PRO A 158 -5.15 -17.98 30.91
CA PRO A 158 -5.16 -19.31 30.33
C PRO A 158 -6.37 -20.12 30.84
N SER A 159 -7.02 -20.86 29.94
CA SER A 159 -8.07 -21.79 30.35
C SER A 159 -7.47 -22.92 31.15
N LEU A 160 -8.06 -23.22 32.30
CA LEU A 160 -7.68 -24.36 33.15
C LEU A 160 -8.30 -25.67 32.66
N MET A 161 -9.22 -25.61 31.71
CA MET A 161 -9.90 -26.77 31.14
C MET A 161 -9.46 -27.00 29.70
N PRO A 162 -9.38 -28.26 29.24
CA PRO A 162 -9.15 -28.56 27.85
C PRO A 162 -10.24 -27.86 26.96
N SER A 163 -9.79 -27.19 25.93
CA SER A 163 -10.68 -26.50 24.98
C SER A 163 -10.31 -26.90 23.55
N PRO A 164 -11.29 -27.16 22.67
CA PRO A 164 -11.04 -27.34 21.26
C PRO A 164 -10.56 -26.04 20.57
N ILE A 165 -10.78 -24.88 21.21
CA ILE A 165 -10.31 -23.59 20.72
C ILE A 165 -8.86 -23.41 21.14
N PRO A 166 -7.97 -23.19 20.18
CA PRO A 166 -6.57 -22.95 20.50
C PRO A 166 -6.40 -21.74 21.45
N PRO A 167 -5.48 -21.82 22.41
CA PRO A 167 -5.31 -20.76 23.40
C PRO A 167 -4.82 -19.46 22.78
N VAL A 168 -5.13 -18.37 23.47
CA VAL A 168 -4.53 -17.06 23.21
C VAL A 168 -3.01 -17.16 23.42
N THR A 169 -2.27 -16.56 22.53
CA THR A 169 -0.81 -16.58 22.55
C THR A 169 -0.27 -15.14 22.50
N PRO A 170 -0.17 -14.44 23.65
CA PRO A 170 0.28 -13.07 23.69
C PRO A 170 1.70 -12.90 23.12
N PRO A 171 2.06 -11.69 22.65
CA PRO A 171 3.42 -11.37 22.23
C PRO A 171 4.44 -11.65 23.35
N GLN A 172 5.60 -12.17 22.96
CA GLN A 172 6.73 -12.39 23.85
C GLN A 172 7.87 -11.40 23.61
N ALA A 173 7.90 -10.80 22.42
CA ALA A 173 8.94 -9.86 22.02
C ALA A 173 8.68 -8.41 22.48
N THR A 174 7.52 -8.12 23.08
CA THR A 174 7.19 -6.79 23.60
C THR A 174 7.29 -6.72 25.11
N PRO A 175 7.74 -5.58 25.70
CA PRO A 175 7.79 -5.42 27.16
C PRO A 175 6.41 -5.52 27.83
N ASP A 176 5.36 -4.96 27.21
CA ASP A 176 3.96 -5.16 27.59
C ASP A 176 3.23 -5.84 26.43
N PRO A 177 2.76 -7.06 26.62
CA PRO A 177 2.07 -7.78 25.55
C PRO A 177 0.71 -7.17 25.15
N ARG A 178 0.22 -6.16 25.85
CA ARG A 178 -1.02 -5.45 25.53
C ARG A 178 -0.81 -4.29 24.54
N SER A 179 0.44 -3.90 24.29
CA SER A 179 0.79 -2.66 23.58
C SER A 179 1.95 -2.89 22.63
N MET A 180 1.83 -2.43 21.40
CA MET A 180 2.88 -2.54 20.40
C MET A 180 2.85 -1.40 19.39
N PHE A 181 4.03 -1.04 18.88
CA PHE A 181 4.20 -0.04 17.84
C PHE A 181 4.68 -0.66 16.53
N PHE A 182 4.18 -0.10 15.42
CA PHE A 182 4.65 -0.38 14.08
C PHE A 182 5.06 0.92 13.40
N SER A 183 6.20 0.95 12.72
CA SER A 183 6.49 2.02 11.76
C SER A 183 6.08 1.56 10.38
N VAL A 184 5.15 2.29 9.77
CA VAL A 184 4.63 2.02 8.43
C VAL A 184 4.95 3.18 7.52
N VAL A 185 5.53 2.88 6.37
CA VAL A 185 5.83 3.86 5.32
C VAL A 185 4.74 3.80 4.27
N TYR A 186 3.99 4.88 4.12
CA TYR A 186 3.00 5.07 3.07
C TYR A 186 3.62 5.79 1.89
N ASN A 187 3.41 5.28 0.69
CA ASN A 187 3.88 5.88 -0.54
C ASN A 187 2.69 6.20 -1.45
N PHE A 188 2.58 7.44 -1.85
CA PHE A 188 1.61 7.96 -2.81
C PHE A 188 2.38 8.35 -4.07
N ARG A 189 2.19 7.61 -5.16
CA ARG A 189 2.95 7.81 -6.37
C ARG A 189 2.06 8.13 -7.55
N ALA A 190 2.38 9.21 -8.27
CA ALA A 190 1.73 9.53 -9.51
C ALA A 190 1.96 8.42 -10.56
N LEU A 191 0.95 8.17 -11.39
CA LEU A 191 1.12 7.26 -12.51
C LEU A 191 1.98 7.91 -13.60
N PRO A 192 2.79 7.14 -14.33
CA PRO A 192 3.57 7.68 -15.41
C PRO A 192 2.67 8.20 -16.54
N GLU A 193 3.00 9.35 -17.12
CA GLU A 193 2.28 9.90 -18.26
C GLU A 193 2.31 8.94 -19.45
N LYS A 194 3.47 8.33 -19.70
CA LYS A 194 3.65 7.34 -20.76
C LYS A 194 3.76 5.95 -20.15
N VAL A 195 2.71 5.16 -20.31
CA VAL A 195 2.69 3.78 -19.81
C VAL A 195 3.45 2.83 -20.73
N MET A 196 4.03 1.79 -20.15
CA MET A 196 4.67 0.71 -20.89
C MET A 196 3.60 -0.15 -21.59
N ALA A 197 3.87 -0.57 -22.83
CA ALA A 197 2.98 -1.49 -23.55
C ALA A 197 2.82 -2.80 -22.76
N ALA A 198 1.57 -3.21 -22.55
CA ALA A 198 1.27 -4.47 -21.90
C ALA A 198 1.74 -5.66 -22.78
N ARG A 199 2.25 -6.70 -22.13
CA ARG A 199 2.65 -7.95 -22.79
C ARG A 199 1.86 -9.09 -22.20
N ALA A 200 1.13 -9.82 -23.06
CA ALA A 200 0.43 -11.04 -22.65
C ALA A 200 1.42 -12.09 -22.15
N ALA A 201 1.07 -12.78 -21.09
CA ALA A 201 1.85 -13.89 -20.58
C ALA A 201 1.61 -15.14 -21.45
N ASP A 202 2.68 -15.90 -21.69
CA ASP A 202 2.62 -17.22 -22.31
C ASP A 202 2.70 -18.28 -21.18
N PRO A 203 1.71 -19.19 -21.06
CA PRO A 203 1.69 -20.19 -19.99
C PRO A 203 2.86 -21.18 -20.03
N ARG A 204 3.58 -21.26 -21.16
CA ARG A 204 4.79 -22.08 -21.30
C ARG A 204 6.02 -21.46 -20.67
N LEU A 205 5.96 -20.18 -20.30
CA LEU A 205 7.06 -19.42 -19.71
C LEU A 205 6.70 -19.01 -18.28
N GLY A 206 7.61 -19.24 -17.34
CA GLY A 206 7.45 -18.85 -15.94
C GLY A 206 7.71 -17.34 -15.74
N HIS A 207 6.65 -16.53 -15.74
CA HIS A 207 6.70 -15.11 -15.42
C HIS A 207 5.82 -14.80 -14.23
N PHE A 208 6.21 -13.82 -13.41
CA PHE A 208 5.28 -13.15 -12.53
C PHE A 208 4.31 -12.33 -13.37
N THR A 209 3.02 -12.39 -13.04
CA THR A 209 1.98 -11.75 -13.83
C THR A 209 1.08 -10.87 -12.96
N THR A 210 0.58 -9.80 -13.57
CA THR A 210 -0.59 -9.07 -13.08
C THR A 210 -1.81 -9.58 -13.84
N SER A 211 -2.80 -10.08 -13.10
CA SER A 211 -3.97 -10.72 -13.70
C SER A 211 -5.25 -9.98 -13.33
N PHE A 212 -6.19 -9.96 -14.26
CA PHE A 212 -7.53 -9.41 -14.07
C PHE A 212 -8.55 -10.14 -14.94
N THR A 213 -9.82 -9.94 -14.66
CA THR A 213 -10.93 -10.47 -15.48
C THR A 213 -11.42 -9.37 -16.41
N ASP A 214 -11.34 -9.59 -17.71
CA ASP A 214 -11.81 -8.67 -18.76
C ASP A 214 -13.24 -9.05 -19.18
N LEU A 215 -14.19 -8.21 -18.80
CA LEU A 215 -15.62 -8.36 -19.07
C LEU A 215 -16.07 -7.53 -20.28
N SER A 216 -15.16 -7.09 -21.13
CA SER A 216 -15.48 -6.28 -22.32
C SER A 216 -16.16 -7.05 -23.46
N GLY A 217 -16.26 -8.36 -23.36
CA GLY A 217 -16.84 -9.20 -24.43
C GLY A 217 -17.67 -10.35 -23.89
N ASP A 218 -18.89 -10.48 -24.41
CA ASP A 218 -19.92 -11.41 -23.91
C ASP A 218 -19.58 -12.90 -24.13
N PHE A 219 -18.67 -13.23 -25.04
CA PHE A 219 -18.46 -14.61 -25.49
C PHE A 219 -17.04 -15.14 -25.30
N LYS A 220 -16.24 -14.53 -24.42
CA LYS A 220 -14.91 -15.08 -24.13
C LYS A 220 -15.02 -16.31 -23.23
N ALA A 221 -14.62 -17.48 -23.75
CA ALA A 221 -14.57 -18.73 -22.99
C ALA A 221 -13.67 -18.60 -21.72
N ASN A 222 -12.63 -17.78 -21.78
CA ASN A 222 -11.79 -17.42 -20.64
C ASN A 222 -11.57 -15.91 -20.61
N PRO A 223 -12.25 -15.18 -19.71
CA PRO A 223 -12.11 -13.74 -19.57
C PRO A 223 -10.85 -13.33 -18.78
N LYS A 224 -10.07 -14.28 -18.24
CA LYS A 224 -8.85 -13.97 -17.49
C LYS A 224 -7.74 -13.49 -18.41
N VAL A 225 -7.18 -12.33 -18.07
CA VAL A 225 -6.02 -11.74 -18.75
C VAL A 225 -4.83 -11.77 -17.81
N HIS A 226 -3.66 -12.15 -18.34
CA HIS A 226 -2.42 -12.20 -17.60
C HIS A 226 -1.37 -11.36 -18.32
N TRP A 227 -0.89 -10.30 -17.67
CA TRP A 227 0.18 -9.46 -18.18
C TRP A 227 1.49 -9.76 -17.46
N VAL A 228 2.57 -9.89 -18.22
CA VAL A 228 3.92 -10.13 -17.71
C VAL A 228 4.40 -8.93 -16.91
N ASN A 229 4.83 -9.16 -15.67
CA ASN A 229 5.56 -8.17 -14.88
C ASN A 229 7.01 -8.14 -15.36
N ARG A 230 7.46 -7.01 -15.86
CA ARG A 230 8.80 -6.83 -16.43
C ARG A 230 9.33 -5.43 -16.18
N TRP A 231 10.64 -5.31 -16.15
CA TRP A 231 11.32 -4.02 -16.11
C TRP A 231 11.09 -3.24 -17.42
N ARG A 232 11.00 -1.93 -17.31
CA ARG A 232 10.93 -1.02 -18.46
C ARG A 232 12.35 -0.70 -18.92
N LEU A 233 12.93 -1.60 -19.71
CA LEU A 233 14.27 -1.45 -20.28
C LEU A 233 14.14 -0.89 -21.70
N GLU A 234 14.19 0.43 -21.83
CA GLU A 234 14.24 1.13 -23.12
C GLU A 234 15.69 1.49 -23.42
N LYS A 235 16.19 1.18 -24.61
CA LYS A 235 17.55 1.53 -25.01
C LYS A 235 17.75 3.05 -24.97
N LYS A 236 18.86 3.51 -24.43
CA LYS A 236 19.30 4.92 -24.50
C LYS A 236 19.61 5.32 -25.94
N ASP A 237 20.27 4.43 -26.68
CA ASP A 237 20.46 4.52 -28.13
C ASP A 237 19.69 3.40 -28.83
N PRO A 238 18.52 3.69 -29.46
CA PRO A 238 17.72 2.69 -30.16
C PRO A 238 18.41 2.08 -31.38
N SER A 239 19.36 2.80 -32.00
CA SER A 239 20.05 2.38 -33.21
C SER A 239 21.21 1.42 -32.95
N ALA A 240 21.76 1.43 -31.75
CA ALA A 240 22.87 0.56 -31.38
C ALA A 240 22.41 -0.90 -31.17
N PRO A 241 23.16 -1.92 -31.58
CA PRO A 241 22.82 -3.32 -31.32
C PRO A 241 22.74 -3.62 -29.82
N MET A 242 23.62 -3.01 -29.01
CA MET A 242 23.58 -3.00 -27.54
C MET A 242 23.62 -1.57 -27.04
N SER A 243 22.86 -1.26 -25.99
CA SER A 243 22.81 0.07 -25.38
C SER A 243 22.46 -0.06 -23.91
N GLU A 244 22.98 0.82 -23.09
CA GLU A 244 22.49 1.01 -21.74
C GLU A 244 21.02 1.39 -21.75
N PRO A 245 20.25 1.00 -20.73
CA PRO A 245 18.86 1.44 -20.60
C PRO A 245 18.78 2.91 -20.17
N VAL A 246 17.70 3.59 -20.57
CA VAL A 246 17.39 4.95 -20.11
C VAL A 246 17.27 4.99 -18.57
N GLN A 247 16.66 3.95 -18.00
CA GLN A 247 16.54 3.74 -16.55
C GLN A 247 17.13 2.36 -16.22
N PRO A 248 18.29 2.31 -15.55
CA PRO A 248 18.88 1.04 -15.15
C PRO A 248 18.06 0.38 -14.03
N ILE A 249 18.20 -0.92 -13.90
CA ILE A 249 17.72 -1.65 -12.71
C ILE A 249 18.67 -1.30 -11.57
N VAL A 250 18.10 -0.78 -10.47
CA VAL A 250 18.89 -0.35 -9.31
C VAL A 250 18.49 -1.20 -8.11
N TYR A 251 19.47 -1.80 -7.47
CA TYR A 251 19.31 -2.50 -6.20
C TYR A 251 19.91 -1.65 -5.08
N TRP A 252 19.16 -1.56 -3.98
CA TRP A 252 19.59 -0.84 -2.79
C TRP A 252 19.99 -1.86 -1.72
N MET A 253 21.25 -1.81 -1.30
CA MET A 253 21.69 -2.64 -0.17
C MET A 253 21.19 -2.04 1.15
N ASP A 254 20.67 -2.91 2.03
CA ASP A 254 20.28 -2.49 3.36
C ASP A 254 21.49 -1.96 4.14
N LYS A 255 21.32 -0.78 4.75
CA LYS A 255 22.39 -0.13 5.54
C LYS A 255 22.87 -0.98 6.73
N ASN A 256 22.02 -1.89 7.22
CA ASN A 256 22.32 -2.75 8.35
C ASN A 256 23.14 -4.00 7.98
N ILE A 257 23.41 -4.23 6.67
CA ILE A 257 24.31 -5.29 6.24
C ILE A 257 25.71 -4.99 6.83
N PRO A 258 26.28 -5.89 7.67
CA PRO A 258 27.61 -5.68 8.24
C PRO A 258 28.64 -5.47 7.15
N VAL A 259 29.55 -4.53 7.35
CA VAL A 259 30.55 -4.10 6.34
C VAL A 259 31.30 -5.29 5.73
N ARG A 260 31.65 -6.28 6.54
CA ARG A 260 32.36 -7.51 6.10
C ARG A 260 31.62 -8.32 5.05
N TYR A 261 30.29 -8.20 4.95
CA TYR A 261 29.48 -8.96 4.00
C TYR A 261 29.03 -8.14 2.78
N ARG A 262 29.19 -6.81 2.79
CA ARG A 262 28.67 -5.94 1.72
C ARG A 262 29.21 -6.32 0.35
N LYS A 263 30.52 -6.61 0.27
CA LYS A 263 31.14 -7.02 -1.00
C LYS A 263 30.55 -8.31 -1.54
N ALA A 264 30.34 -9.32 -0.71
CA ALA A 264 29.73 -10.58 -1.12
C ALA A 264 28.26 -10.41 -1.57
N VAL A 265 27.52 -9.51 -0.93
CA VAL A 265 26.14 -9.17 -1.34
C VAL A 265 26.15 -8.44 -2.67
N GLU A 266 27.06 -7.48 -2.87
CA GLU A 266 27.22 -6.72 -4.12
C GLU A 266 27.59 -7.64 -5.30
N GLU A 267 28.48 -8.62 -5.07
CA GLU A 267 28.87 -9.61 -6.08
C GLU A 267 27.74 -10.62 -6.41
N GLY A 268 26.74 -10.76 -5.53
CA GLY A 268 25.61 -11.68 -5.70
C GLY A 268 24.38 -11.06 -6.37
N ILE A 269 24.38 -9.76 -6.62
CA ILE A 269 23.33 -9.03 -7.31
C ILE A 269 23.65 -8.90 -8.80
#